data_0ec638abf6918cdc705c026b7f345780
#
_entry.id   0ec638abf6918cdc705c026b7f345780
#
_cell.length_a   1.000
_cell.length_b   1.000
_cell.length_c   1.000
_cell.angle_alpha   90.00
_cell.angle_beta   90.00
_cell.angle_gamma   90.00
#
_symmetry.space_group_name_H-M   'P 1'
#
loop_
_entity.id
_entity.type
_entity.pdbx_description
1 polymer ?
#
loop_
_entity_poly.entity_id
_entity_poly.type
_entity_poly.pdbx_seq_one_letter_code
_entity_poly.pdbx_strand_id
1 'polypeptide(L)'
;MVSRAKEVGPKRYRESAGRYYEDFEVGEVYEHRPGRTLTEADNIWFSLLTMNQHPLHIDNVYGAKTDFGRPLVNSALTLAIVTGMSVSDVSQKTVANLGWDKVRLTAPVFAGDTIYAESEVIGKRESGSRPHHGIVTVRTTGKKADGTVFMTFERSALIPMRGHAVDDRLDY
;
A
#
# COMPACT_ATOMS: atom_id res chain seq x y z
N MET A 1 -9.45 4.21 8.95
CA MET A 1 -8.38 5.16 9.32
C MET A 1 -8.42 5.35 10.81
N VAL A 2 -7.45 4.81 11.54
CA VAL A 2 -7.28 5.17 12.96
C VAL A 2 -6.36 6.39 13.02
N SER A 3 -6.75 7.47 12.34
CA SER A 3 -6.23 8.79 12.64
C SER A 3 -6.95 9.23 13.92
N ARG A 4 -6.33 8.97 15.06
CA ARG A 4 -6.78 9.53 16.32
C ARG A 4 -6.07 10.85 16.49
N ALA A 5 -6.84 11.95 16.51
CA ALA A 5 -6.28 13.23 16.92
C ALA A 5 -5.79 13.09 18.36
N LYS A 6 -4.47 13.25 18.57
CA LYS A 6 -3.85 13.26 19.90
C LYS A 6 -4.01 14.68 20.47
N GLU A 7 -4.64 14.83 21.63
CA GLU A 7 -4.68 16.12 22.31
C GLU A 7 -3.28 16.45 22.86
N VAL A 8 -2.73 17.58 22.44
CA VAL A 8 -1.38 18.03 22.80
C VAL A 8 -1.40 19.35 23.59
N GLY A 9 -2.58 19.80 24.01
CA GLY A 9 -2.82 20.98 24.83
C GLY A 9 -4.28 21.38 24.79
N PRO A 10 -4.73 22.38 25.57
CA PRO A 10 -6.12 22.81 25.63
C PRO A 10 -6.68 23.13 24.23
N LYS A 11 -7.64 22.35 23.73
CA LYS A 11 -8.25 22.49 22.40
C LYS A 11 -7.24 22.41 21.24
N ARG A 12 -6.10 21.80 21.44
CA ARG A 12 -5.04 21.63 20.44
C ARG A 12 -4.83 20.15 20.16
N TYR A 13 -5.03 19.75 18.91
CA TYR A 13 -4.95 18.37 18.47
C TYR A 13 -3.87 18.21 17.40
N ARG A 14 -3.16 17.10 17.47
CA ARG A 14 -2.18 16.66 16.47
C ARG A 14 -2.70 15.41 15.79
N GLU A 15 -2.57 15.34 14.48
CA GLU A 15 -2.89 14.12 13.73
C GLU A 15 -1.93 13.00 14.15
N SER A 16 -2.48 11.79 14.31
CA SER A 16 -1.71 10.58 14.58
C SER A 16 -2.21 9.47 13.67
N ALA A 17 -1.34 8.92 12.85
CA ALA A 17 -1.65 7.85 11.91
C ALA A 17 -0.89 6.56 12.24
N GLY A 18 -1.38 5.43 11.71
CA GLY A 18 -0.77 4.11 11.89
C GLY A 18 -1.21 3.39 13.16
N ARG A 19 -0.82 2.14 13.21
CA ARG A 19 -1.16 1.20 14.30
C ARG A 19 0.10 0.69 14.96
N TYR A 20 0.00 0.42 16.25
CA TYR A 20 0.97 -0.38 16.98
C TYR A 20 0.67 -1.88 16.79
N TYR A 21 1.62 -2.72 17.15
CA TYR A 21 1.45 -4.16 17.03
C TYR A 21 0.17 -4.67 17.71
N GLU A 22 -0.18 -4.13 18.88
CA GLU A 22 -1.35 -4.52 19.64
C GLU A 22 -2.67 -4.20 18.94
N ASP A 23 -2.69 -3.21 18.06
CA ASP A 23 -3.89 -2.71 17.37
C ASP A 23 -4.34 -3.60 16.21
N PHE A 24 -3.60 -4.64 15.87
CA PHE A 24 -3.94 -5.57 14.81
C PHE A 24 -4.58 -6.83 15.36
N GLU A 25 -5.64 -7.30 14.73
CA GLU A 25 -6.23 -8.61 14.98
C GLU A 25 -6.31 -9.41 13.69
N VAL A 26 -6.03 -10.72 13.74
CA VAL A 26 -6.12 -11.60 12.57
C VAL A 26 -7.57 -11.70 12.13
N GLY A 27 -7.81 -11.50 10.84
CA GLY A 27 -9.13 -11.47 10.22
C GLY A 27 -9.72 -10.07 10.06
N GLU A 28 -9.15 -9.02 10.66
CA GLU A 28 -9.58 -7.65 10.39
C GLU A 28 -9.24 -7.24 8.96
N VAL A 29 -10.14 -6.49 8.34
CA VAL A 29 -9.98 -5.92 7.00
C VAL A 29 -10.00 -4.39 7.09
N TYR A 30 -8.99 -3.76 6.53
CA TYR A 30 -8.86 -2.31 6.44
C TYR A 30 -9.06 -1.84 5.00
N GLU A 31 -10.15 -1.10 4.74
CA GLU A 31 -10.38 -0.46 3.46
C GLU A 31 -9.62 0.86 3.37
N HIS A 32 -8.68 0.96 2.44
CA HIS A 32 -7.85 2.15 2.26
C HIS A 32 -8.55 3.20 1.39
N ARG A 33 -8.62 4.42 1.90
CA ARG A 33 -9.21 5.58 1.22
C ARG A 33 -8.29 6.80 1.37
N PRO A 34 -8.24 7.72 0.39
CA PRO A 34 -9.03 7.74 -0.85
C PRO A 34 -8.56 6.71 -1.89
N GLY A 35 -9.39 6.47 -2.93
CA GLY A 35 -8.96 5.83 -4.17
C GLY A 35 -8.11 6.79 -5.01
N ARG A 36 -7.47 6.26 -6.06
CA ARG A 36 -6.65 7.05 -6.98
C ARG A 36 -6.97 6.72 -8.44
N THR A 37 -7.26 7.75 -9.24
CA THR A 37 -7.31 7.63 -10.70
C THR A 37 -5.88 7.71 -11.26
N LEU A 38 -5.51 6.73 -12.07
CA LEU A 38 -4.20 6.67 -12.71
C LEU A 38 -4.20 7.51 -13.99
N THR A 39 -3.10 8.20 -14.24
CA THR A 39 -2.89 9.02 -15.42
C THR A 39 -1.80 8.44 -16.33
N GLU A 40 -1.79 8.85 -17.60
CA GLU A 40 -0.68 8.52 -18.51
C GLU A 40 0.65 9.04 -17.98
N ALA A 41 0.65 10.23 -17.37
CA ALA A 41 1.85 10.81 -16.77
C ALA A 41 2.42 9.93 -15.67
N ASP A 42 1.57 9.36 -14.77
CA ASP A 42 2.02 8.41 -13.76
C ASP A 42 2.77 7.24 -14.38
N ASN A 43 2.20 6.66 -15.42
CA ASN A 43 2.75 5.48 -16.10
C ASN A 43 4.08 5.77 -16.78
N ILE A 44 4.13 6.85 -17.56
CA ILE A 44 5.33 7.26 -18.31
C ILE A 44 6.47 7.60 -17.33
N TRP A 45 6.22 8.48 -16.35
CA TRP A 45 7.23 8.90 -15.39
C TRP A 45 7.78 7.72 -14.58
N PHE A 46 6.91 6.86 -14.07
CA PHE A 46 7.34 5.71 -13.29
C PHE A 46 8.16 4.74 -14.15
N SER A 47 7.71 4.44 -15.36
CA SER A 47 8.41 3.53 -16.26
C SER A 47 9.81 4.04 -16.60
N LEU A 48 9.95 5.32 -16.89
CA LEU A 48 11.25 5.94 -17.18
C LEU A 48 12.16 5.98 -15.94
N LEU A 49 11.63 6.38 -14.79
CA LEU A 49 12.39 6.41 -13.53
C LEU A 49 12.90 5.02 -13.09
N THR A 50 12.19 3.98 -13.44
CA THR A 50 12.56 2.59 -13.12
C THR A 50 13.29 1.89 -14.26
N MET A 51 13.71 2.61 -15.29
CA MET A 51 14.40 2.09 -16.48
C MET A 51 13.58 1.05 -17.27
N ASN A 52 12.27 0.98 -17.07
CA ASN A 52 11.40 0.13 -17.87
C ASN A 52 10.97 0.86 -19.14
N GLN A 53 11.76 0.71 -20.19
CA GLN A 53 11.54 1.35 -21.48
C GLN A 53 10.68 0.50 -22.44
N HIS A 54 9.94 -0.49 -21.93
CA HIS A 54 9.09 -1.31 -22.77
C HIS A 54 8.00 -0.44 -23.43
N PRO A 55 7.91 -0.40 -24.77
CA PRO A 55 6.96 0.47 -25.47
C PRO A 55 5.50 0.21 -25.13
N LEU A 56 5.16 -0.97 -24.60
CA LEU A 56 3.84 -1.28 -24.09
C LEU A 56 3.32 -0.26 -23.06
N HIS A 57 4.23 0.41 -22.32
CA HIS A 57 3.86 1.34 -21.25
C HIS A 57 3.88 2.81 -21.69
N ILE A 58 4.63 3.16 -22.74
CA ILE A 58 4.99 4.55 -23.03
C ILE A 58 4.73 4.97 -24.48
N ASP A 59 4.37 4.04 -25.37
CA ASP A 59 4.15 4.28 -26.80
C ASP A 59 2.72 3.92 -27.19
N ASN A 60 1.93 4.94 -27.53
CA ASN A 60 0.52 4.79 -27.89
C ASN A 60 0.35 4.03 -29.22
N VAL A 61 1.29 4.17 -30.16
CA VAL A 61 1.21 3.47 -31.46
C VAL A 61 1.49 1.98 -31.26
N TYR A 62 2.49 1.67 -30.43
CA TYR A 62 2.80 0.29 -30.07
C TYR A 62 1.66 -0.33 -29.25
N GLY A 63 1.19 0.35 -28.21
CA GLY A 63 0.11 -0.11 -27.34
C GLY A 63 -1.16 -0.44 -28.11
N ALA A 64 -1.52 0.39 -29.10
CA ALA A 64 -2.69 0.18 -29.97
C ALA A 64 -2.60 -1.10 -30.84
N LYS A 65 -1.40 -1.66 -31.02
CA LYS A 65 -1.17 -2.90 -31.80
C LYS A 65 -1.07 -4.17 -30.92
N THR A 66 -1.10 -4.01 -29.61
CA THR A 66 -1.11 -5.15 -28.67
C THR A 66 -2.54 -5.67 -28.46
N ASP A 67 -2.67 -6.83 -27.85
CA ASP A 67 -3.96 -7.41 -27.46
C ASP A 67 -4.76 -6.52 -26.50
N PHE A 68 -4.10 -5.56 -25.84
CA PHE A 68 -4.72 -4.57 -24.95
C PHE A 68 -5.34 -3.38 -25.68
N GLY A 69 -4.95 -3.11 -26.95
CA GLY A 69 -5.46 -2.01 -27.76
C GLY A 69 -5.05 -0.60 -27.31
N ARG A 70 -4.24 -0.50 -26.24
CA ARG A 70 -3.73 0.76 -25.65
C ARG A 70 -2.59 0.48 -24.68
N PRO A 71 -1.79 1.50 -24.28
CA PRO A 71 -0.73 1.30 -23.31
C PRO A 71 -1.24 0.75 -21.98
N LEU A 72 -0.58 -0.29 -21.50
CA LEU A 72 -0.83 -0.91 -20.20
C LEU A 72 -0.10 -0.14 -19.10
N VAL A 73 -0.72 0.07 -17.98
CA VAL A 73 -0.04 0.61 -16.79
C VAL A 73 0.98 -0.39 -16.28
N ASN A 74 2.18 0.11 -15.98
CA ASN A 74 3.27 -0.68 -15.43
C ASN A 74 2.84 -1.35 -14.11
N SER A 75 2.98 -2.67 -14.04
CA SER A 75 2.53 -3.45 -12.87
C SER A 75 3.30 -3.13 -11.59
N ALA A 76 4.57 -2.73 -11.70
CA ALA A 76 5.32 -2.27 -10.54
C ALA A 76 4.81 -0.91 -10.02
N LEU A 77 4.27 -0.04 -10.89
CA LEU A 77 3.59 1.18 -10.48
C LEU A 77 2.33 0.86 -9.68
N THR A 78 1.49 -0.06 -10.17
CA THR A 78 0.27 -0.45 -9.45
C THR A 78 0.60 -1.09 -8.10
N LEU A 79 1.64 -1.93 -8.01
CA LEU A 79 2.12 -2.49 -6.74
C LEU A 79 2.56 -1.39 -5.77
N ALA A 80 3.33 -0.42 -6.24
CA ALA A 80 3.80 0.71 -5.43
C ALA A 80 2.63 1.55 -4.90
N ILE A 81 1.64 1.86 -5.75
CA ILE A 81 0.47 2.66 -5.35
C ILE A 81 -0.40 1.90 -4.34
N VAL A 82 -0.73 0.63 -4.60
CA VAL A 82 -1.55 -0.19 -3.70
C VAL A 82 -0.85 -0.37 -2.35
N THR A 83 0.47 -0.55 -2.35
CA THR A 83 1.27 -0.55 -1.11
C THR A 83 1.18 0.82 -0.42
N GLY A 84 1.35 1.92 -1.16
CA GLY A 84 1.25 3.29 -0.64
C GLY A 84 -0.09 3.60 0.00
N MET A 85 -1.20 3.15 -0.59
CA MET A 85 -2.55 3.30 -0.03
C MET A 85 -2.70 2.70 1.37
N SER A 86 -1.96 1.62 1.66
CA SER A 86 -2.01 0.93 2.95
C SER A 86 -1.13 1.57 4.03
N VAL A 87 -0.32 2.58 3.69
CA VAL A 87 0.67 3.14 4.63
C VAL A 87 0.02 3.70 5.87
N SER A 88 -0.96 4.60 5.73
CA SER A 88 -1.59 5.29 6.85
C SER A 88 -2.25 4.35 7.86
N ASP A 89 -2.76 3.21 7.40
CA ASP A 89 -3.44 2.23 8.25
C ASP A 89 -2.50 1.12 8.74
N VAL A 90 -1.70 0.53 7.84
CA VAL A 90 -0.94 -0.68 8.12
C VAL A 90 0.50 -0.39 8.51
N SER A 91 1.17 0.55 7.83
CA SER A 91 2.63 0.62 7.93
C SER A 91 3.21 1.98 8.30
N GLN A 92 2.40 2.96 8.70
CA GLN A 92 2.90 4.30 9.09
C GLN A 92 3.93 4.25 10.23
N LYS A 93 3.74 3.37 11.21
CA LYS A 93 4.67 3.19 12.35
C LYS A 93 5.68 2.07 12.13
N THR A 94 5.70 1.46 10.94
CA THR A 94 6.58 0.33 10.64
C THR A 94 8.05 0.71 10.72
N VAL A 95 8.83 -0.15 11.37
CA VAL A 95 10.30 -0.05 11.40
C VAL A 95 10.91 -0.52 10.08
N ALA A 96 10.38 -1.60 9.52
CA ALA A 96 10.84 -2.18 8.26
C ALA A 96 9.73 -2.97 7.56
N ASN A 97 9.68 -2.82 6.25
CA ASN A 97 8.99 -3.75 5.38
C ASN A 97 9.89 -4.98 5.16
N LEU A 98 9.41 -6.16 5.49
CA LEU A 98 10.22 -7.39 5.45
C LEU A 98 10.15 -8.10 4.10
N GLY A 99 9.11 -7.82 3.30
CA GLY A 99 8.97 -8.39 1.97
C GLY A 99 7.54 -8.37 1.43
N TRP A 100 7.45 -8.69 0.16
CA TRP A 100 6.21 -8.99 -0.55
C TRP A 100 6.27 -10.42 -1.04
N ASP A 101 5.21 -11.18 -0.78
CA ASP A 101 5.04 -12.55 -1.20
C ASP A 101 3.78 -12.71 -2.03
N LYS A 102 3.72 -13.77 -2.82
CA LYS A 102 2.52 -14.19 -3.58
C LYS A 102 1.90 -13.06 -4.40
N VAL A 103 2.72 -12.18 -4.98
CA VAL A 103 2.23 -11.14 -5.89
C VAL A 103 1.58 -11.77 -7.10
N ARG A 104 0.31 -11.43 -7.36
CA ARG A 104 -0.47 -11.87 -8.52
C ARG A 104 -1.10 -10.68 -9.21
N LEU A 105 -1.01 -10.65 -10.52
CA LEU A 105 -1.65 -9.70 -11.41
C LEU A 105 -2.79 -10.43 -12.10
N THR A 106 -4.02 -10.04 -11.85
CA THR A 106 -5.22 -10.79 -12.25
C THR A 106 -6.03 -10.10 -13.33
N ALA A 107 -5.81 -8.80 -13.54
CA ALA A 107 -6.43 -8.03 -14.61
C ALA A 107 -5.53 -6.86 -15.05
N PRO A 108 -5.63 -6.41 -16.33
CA PRO A 108 -4.91 -5.25 -16.80
C PRO A 108 -5.45 -3.96 -16.18
N VAL A 109 -4.56 -2.98 -15.98
CA VAL A 109 -4.88 -1.63 -15.50
C VAL A 109 -4.43 -0.62 -16.54
N PHE A 110 -5.26 0.41 -16.77
CA PHE A 110 -5.02 1.43 -17.78
C PHE A 110 -5.09 2.83 -17.19
N ALA A 111 -4.51 3.80 -17.87
CA ALA A 111 -4.74 5.21 -17.57
C ALA A 111 -6.25 5.53 -17.67
N GLY A 112 -6.76 6.27 -16.67
CA GLY A 112 -8.18 6.53 -16.48
C GLY A 112 -8.88 5.58 -15.49
N ASP A 113 -8.29 4.41 -15.17
CA ASP A 113 -8.83 3.54 -14.12
C ASP A 113 -8.66 4.19 -12.75
N THR A 114 -9.73 4.19 -11.95
CA THR A 114 -9.66 4.52 -10.54
C THR A 114 -9.52 3.24 -9.73
N ILE A 115 -8.47 3.20 -8.90
CA ILE A 115 -8.14 2.03 -8.09
C ILE A 115 -8.34 2.30 -6.60
N TYR A 116 -8.65 1.25 -5.88
CA TYR A 116 -8.83 1.17 -4.44
C TYR A 116 -8.05 -0.02 -3.88
N ALA A 117 -7.82 -0.02 -2.59
CA ALA A 117 -7.17 -1.14 -1.93
C ALA A 117 -7.82 -1.46 -0.59
N GLU A 118 -7.68 -2.72 -0.18
CA GLU A 118 -8.01 -3.20 1.16
C GLU A 118 -6.93 -4.18 1.62
N SER A 119 -6.72 -4.27 2.93
CA SER A 119 -5.76 -5.20 3.52
C SER A 119 -6.40 -6.02 4.63
N GLU A 120 -6.33 -7.33 4.53
CA GLU A 120 -6.73 -8.30 5.55
C GLU A 120 -5.50 -8.70 6.38
N VAL A 121 -5.61 -8.68 7.70
CA VAL A 121 -4.57 -9.21 8.59
C VAL A 121 -4.64 -10.74 8.58
N ILE A 122 -3.65 -11.39 7.98
CA ILE A 122 -3.60 -12.85 7.84
C ILE A 122 -2.62 -13.53 8.80
N GLY A 123 -1.82 -12.75 9.52
CA GLY A 123 -0.89 -13.29 10.49
C GLY A 123 -0.31 -12.23 11.41
N LYS A 124 -0.05 -12.63 12.65
CA LYS A 124 0.52 -11.78 13.69
C LYS A 124 1.35 -12.63 14.63
N ARG A 125 2.57 -12.20 14.93
CA ARG A 125 3.44 -12.84 15.92
C ARG A 125 4.46 -11.87 16.47
N GLU A 126 4.95 -12.10 17.68
CA GLU A 126 6.07 -11.34 18.21
C GLU A 126 7.37 -11.63 17.45
N SER A 127 8.28 -10.68 17.45
CA SER A 127 9.58 -10.82 16.81
C SER A 127 10.54 -11.57 17.73
N GLY A 128 11.09 -12.67 17.24
CA GLY A 128 12.09 -13.44 18.00
C GLY A 128 13.47 -12.76 18.08
N SER A 129 13.74 -11.76 17.23
CA SER A 129 15.04 -11.09 17.15
C SER A 129 15.03 -9.63 17.60
N ARG A 130 13.87 -9.03 17.73
CA ARG A 130 13.70 -7.61 18.10
C ARG A 130 12.73 -7.48 19.27
N PRO A 131 13.19 -7.22 20.49
CA PRO A 131 12.32 -6.95 21.63
C PRO A 131 11.36 -5.79 21.34
N HIS A 132 10.18 -5.84 21.91
CA HIS A 132 9.13 -4.79 21.77
C HIS A 132 8.65 -4.54 20.34
N HIS A 133 8.77 -5.54 19.48
CA HIS A 133 8.28 -5.51 18.11
C HIS A 133 7.55 -6.81 17.76
N GLY A 134 6.62 -6.71 16.87
CA GLY A 134 5.95 -7.86 16.26
C GLY A 134 5.98 -7.81 14.74
N ILE A 135 5.71 -8.93 14.13
CA ILE A 135 5.56 -9.07 12.69
C ILE A 135 4.07 -9.23 12.39
N VAL A 136 3.55 -8.34 11.57
CA VAL A 136 2.19 -8.40 11.06
C VAL A 136 2.25 -8.69 9.56
N THR A 137 1.51 -9.70 9.13
CA THR A 137 1.37 -10.06 7.72
C THR A 137 -0.04 -9.73 7.26
N VAL A 138 -0.14 -8.96 6.19
CA VAL A 138 -1.42 -8.60 5.56
C VAL A 138 -1.48 -9.14 4.14
N ARG A 139 -2.68 -9.55 3.71
CA ARG A 139 -3.02 -9.77 2.31
C ARG A 139 -3.70 -8.52 1.79
N THR A 140 -3.09 -7.88 0.80
CA THR A 140 -3.64 -6.68 0.19
C THR A 140 -4.23 -7.00 -1.17
N THR A 141 -5.43 -6.49 -1.42
CA THR A 141 -6.19 -6.63 -2.66
C THR A 141 -6.37 -5.27 -3.31
N GLY A 142 -5.88 -5.12 -4.54
CA GLY A 142 -6.15 -3.95 -5.38
C GLY A 142 -7.38 -4.18 -6.25
N LYS A 143 -8.33 -3.23 -6.22
CA LYS A 143 -9.60 -3.30 -6.95
C LYS A 143 -9.78 -2.05 -7.80
N LYS A 144 -10.42 -2.19 -8.98
CA LYS A 144 -10.92 -1.07 -9.76
C LYS A 144 -12.25 -0.56 -9.21
N ALA A 145 -12.71 0.59 -9.69
CA ALA A 145 -13.98 1.18 -9.29
C ALA A 145 -15.20 0.28 -9.59
N ASP A 146 -15.11 -0.59 -10.59
CA ASP A 146 -16.13 -1.57 -10.94
C ASP A 146 -16.09 -2.86 -10.10
N GLY A 147 -15.17 -2.96 -9.14
CA GLY A 147 -14.97 -4.12 -8.28
C GLY A 147 -13.98 -5.16 -8.85
N THR A 148 -13.49 -5.00 -10.07
CA THR A 148 -12.52 -5.92 -10.68
C THR A 148 -11.24 -5.99 -9.84
N VAL A 149 -10.89 -7.15 -9.32
CA VAL A 149 -9.61 -7.39 -8.64
C VAL A 149 -8.52 -7.48 -9.71
N PHE A 150 -7.54 -6.56 -9.65
CA PHE A 150 -6.44 -6.53 -10.60
C PHE A 150 -5.11 -7.01 -10.00
N MET A 151 -5.02 -7.06 -8.66
CA MET A 151 -3.80 -7.46 -7.98
C MET A 151 -4.11 -7.99 -6.58
N THR A 152 -3.31 -8.97 -6.15
CA THR A 152 -3.22 -9.39 -4.75
C THR A 152 -1.77 -9.62 -4.38
N PHE A 153 -1.40 -9.39 -3.13
CA PHE A 153 -0.10 -9.74 -2.57
C PHE A 153 -0.17 -9.91 -1.05
N GLU A 154 0.79 -10.62 -0.48
CA GLU A 154 1.01 -10.67 0.97
C GLU A 154 2.22 -9.80 1.31
N ARG A 155 2.15 -9.06 2.42
CA ARG A 155 3.23 -8.21 2.89
C ARG A 155 3.42 -8.38 4.38
N SER A 156 4.67 -8.60 4.78
CA SER A 156 5.06 -8.68 6.19
C SER A 156 5.81 -7.43 6.61
N ALA A 157 5.44 -6.86 7.75
CA ALA A 157 6.02 -5.65 8.29
C ALA A 157 6.40 -5.83 9.76
N LEU A 158 7.53 -5.23 10.15
CA LEU A 158 7.99 -5.19 11.54
C LEU A 158 7.40 -3.95 12.21
N ILE A 159 6.46 -4.17 13.13
CA ILE A 159 5.65 -3.13 13.78
C ILE A 159 6.09 -2.98 15.24
N PRO A 160 6.32 -1.77 15.76
CA PRO A 160 6.65 -1.56 17.17
C PRO A 160 5.42 -1.79 18.07
N MET A 161 5.67 -2.26 19.28
CA MET A 161 4.71 -2.23 20.38
C MET A 161 4.55 -0.81 20.92
N ARG A 162 3.46 -0.52 21.65
CA ARG A 162 3.20 0.79 22.25
C ARG A 162 4.36 1.26 23.12
N GLY A 163 4.69 2.54 23.01
CA GLY A 163 5.81 3.15 23.71
C GLY A 163 7.18 2.90 23.06
N HIS A 164 7.25 2.16 21.95
CA HIS A 164 8.50 1.81 21.29
C HIS A 164 8.61 2.29 19.83
N ALA A 165 7.60 3.00 19.31
CA ALA A 165 7.69 3.66 18.01
C ALA A 165 8.61 4.89 18.06
N VAL A 166 9.06 5.33 16.90
CA VAL A 166 9.81 6.59 16.77
C VAL A 166 8.94 7.77 17.21
N ASP A 167 7.66 7.75 16.86
CA ASP A 167 6.67 8.76 17.24
C ASP A 167 6.57 8.97 18.76
N ASP A 168 6.73 7.90 19.54
CA ASP A 168 6.67 7.95 21.01
C ASP A 168 7.88 8.70 21.63
N ARG A 169 8.96 8.85 20.86
CA ARG A 169 10.21 9.49 21.30
C ARG A 169 10.36 10.93 20.77
N LEU A 170 9.64 11.28 19.72
CA LEU A 170 9.77 12.56 19.03
C LEU A 170 8.65 13.55 19.37
N ASP A 171 7.74 13.23 20.28
CA ASP A 171 6.51 14.02 20.50
C ASP A 171 5.78 14.32 19.18
N TYR A 172 5.63 13.28 18.36
CA TYR A 172 5.06 13.33 17.01
C TYR A 172 3.55 13.13 17.04
#